data_73350917a8dc0ebf16cc1e3f506d89f6
#
_entry.id   73350917a8dc0ebf16cc1e3f506d89f6
#
_cell.length_a   1.000
_cell.length_b   1.000
_cell.length_c   1.000
_cell.angle_alpha   90.00
_cell.angle_beta   90.00
_cell.angle_gamma   90.00
#
_symmetry.space_group_name_H-M   'P 1'
#
loop_
_entity.id
_entity.type
_entity.pdbx_description
1 polymer ?
#
loop_
_entity_poly.entity_id
_entity_poly.type
_entity_poly.pdbx_seq_one_letter_code
_entity_poly.pdbx_strand_id
1 'polypeptide(L)'
;MNHDEQRIWLIQELQKEDSQLSNYPIPKDKQGQKDLLRGLMNIWIPKDYDDEFWKIHDDYLSEENRLAGIVDVQSLPPIKGDDRIILWQGDMTTLKIGAIVNPANSGLTGCWQILHSCADNIIHSKAGLGLRYKCNCIMEKQGHPEPTGQAKITPAYNLPCDYVIHTVGPIVQGPLTKKHEELLASCYKSCLDIAEENGVKSIALCCISTGVFMFPNQRAAEIAVETVKNWLDETGSEMKIVFNVFKDIDFEIYEKLLNG
;
A
#
# COMPACT_ATOMS: atom_id res chain seq x y z
N MET A 1 -22.33 -11.39 -15.51
CA MET A 1 -21.04 -11.93 -16.00
C MET A 1 -20.42 -12.78 -14.90
N ASN A 2 -19.81 -13.92 -15.26
CA ASN A 2 -18.96 -14.66 -14.33
C ASN A 2 -17.58 -13.98 -14.21
N HIS A 3 -16.76 -14.46 -13.29
CA HIS A 3 -15.48 -13.83 -12.95
C HIS A 3 -14.48 -13.77 -14.13
N ASP A 4 -14.42 -14.80 -14.98
CA ASP A 4 -13.56 -14.80 -16.16
C ASP A 4 -14.11 -13.85 -17.27
N GLU A 5 -15.43 -13.75 -17.40
CA GLU A 5 -16.07 -12.79 -18.31
C GLU A 5 -15.86 -11.35 -17.87
N GLN A 6 -15.93 -11.05 -16.55
CA GLN A 6 -15.62 -9.73 -16.00
C GLN A 6 -14.18 -9.29 -16.34
N ARG A 7 -13.19 -10.19 -16.17
CA ARG A 7 -11.79 -9.89 -16.53
C ARG A 7 -11.64 -9.53 -18.00
N ILE A 8 -12.21 -10.30 -18.90
CA ILE A 8 -12.13 -10.04 -20.34
C ILE A 8 -12.81 -8.71 -20.69
N TRP A 9 -13.98 -8.46 -20.13
CA TRP A 9 -14.72 -7.23 -20.33
C TRP A 9 -13.91 -6.01 -19.87
N LEU A 10 -13.32 -6.06 -18.67
CA LEU A 10 -12.47 -5.00 -18.14
C LEU A 10 -11.23 -4.73 -19.02
N ILE A 11 -10.58 -5.79 -19.54
CA ILE A 11 -9.47 -5.64 -20.50
C ILE A 11 -9.97 -4.88 -21.73
N GLN A 12 -11.10 -5.28 -22.31
CA GLN A 12 -11.66 -4.66 -23.50
C GLN A 12 -12.04 -3.20 -23.29
N GLU A 13 -12.63 -2.87 -22.14
CA GLU A 13 -12.97 -1.48 -21.79
C GLU A 13 -11.71 -0.62 -21.66
N LEU A 14 -10.69 -1.09 -20.93
CA LEU A 14 -9.44 -0.34 -20.76
C LEU A 14 -8.63 -0.23 -22.06
N GLN A 15 -8.69 -1.22 -22.95
CA GLN A 15 -8.03 -1.14 -24.27
C GLN A 15 -8.64 -0.09 -25.19
N LYS A 16 -9.93 0.26 -25.03
CA LYS A 16 -10.56 1.34 -25.82
C LYS A 16 -10.00 2.71 -25.51
N GLU A 17 -9.35 2.88 -24.36
CA GLU A 17 -8.79 4.15 -23.91
C GLU A 17 -7.59 4.62 -24.74
N ASP A 18 -6.86 3.69 -25.34
CA ASP A 18 -5.68 3.98 -26.14
C ASP A 18 -5.76 3.20 -27.48
N SER A 19 -5.75 3.95 -28.58
CA SER A 19 -5.79 3.37 -29.93
C SER A 19 -4.63 2.40 -30.23
N GLN A 20 -3.50 2.54 -29.55
CA GLN A 20 -2.37 1.62 -29.68
C GLN A 20 -2.63 0.29 -28.96
N LEU A 21 -3.43 0.32 -27.89
CA LEU A 21 -3.79 -0.85 -27.08
C LEU A 21 -5.03 -1.56 -27.60
N SER A 22 -5.90 -0.89 -28.37
CA SER A 22 -7.18 -1.41 -28.84
C SER A 22 -7.05 -2.70 -29.68
N ASN A 23 -5.92 -2.89 -30.35
CA ASN A 23 -5.62 -4.07 -31.15
C ASN A 23 -4.64 -5.04 -30.47
N TYR A 24 -4.24 -4.78 -29.24
CA TYR A 24 -3.34 -5.70 -28.54
C TYR A 24 -4.07 -7.02 -28.21
N PRO A 25 -3.54 -8.17 -28.60
CA PRO A 25 -4.25 -9.44 -28.46
C PRO A 25 -4.39 -9.83 -26.99
N ILE A 26 -5.62 -10.19 -26.60
CA ILE A 26 -5.87 -10.74 -25.27
C ILE A 26 -5.29 -12.15 -25.19
N PRO A 27 -4.42 -12.45 -24.20
CA PRO A 27 -3.86 -13.78 -24.01
C PRO A 27 -4.94 -14.84 -23.84
N LYS A 28 -4.65 -16.08 -24.28
CA LYS A 28 -5.59 -17.20 -24.14
C LYS A 28 -5.59 -17.79 -22.74
N ASP A 29 -4.47 -17.72 -22.05
CA ASP A 29 -4.32 -18.25 -20.71
C ASP A 29 -4.73 -17.23 -19.65
N LYS A 30 -5.16 -17.74 -18.51
CA LYS A 30 -5.72 -16.95 -17.40
C LYS A 30 -4.69 -16.00 -16.77
N GLN A 31 -3.44 -16.46 -16.63
CA GLN A 31 -2.41 -15.63 -16.02
C GLN A 31 -2.03 -14.45 -16.93
N GLY A 32 -1.84 -14.70 -18.22
CA GLY A 32 -1.57 -13.64 -19.19
C GLY A 32 -2.70 -12.60 -19.25
N GLN A 33 -3.96 -13.02 -19.10
CA GLN A 33 -5.09 -12.08 -19.01
C GLN A 33 -5.05 -11.24 -17.74
N LYS A 34 -4.71 -11.83 -16.59
CA LYS A 34 -4.54 -11.08 -15.32
C LYS A 34 -3.38 -10.08 -15.43
N ASP A 35 -2.26 -10.49 -16.02
CA ASP A 35 -1.10 -9.62 -16.23
C ASP A 35 -1.43 -8.47 -17.19
N LEU A 36 -2.16 -8.74 -18.27
CA LEU A 36 -2.62 -7.70 -19.20
C LEU A 36 -3.54 -6.70 -18.50
N LEU A 37 -4.55 -7.18 -17.77
CA LEU A 37 -5.46 -6.31 -17.02
C LEU A 37 -4.70 -5.43 -16.02
N ARG A 38 -3.80 -6.04 -15.22
CA ARG A 38 -2.96 -5.30 -14.28
C ARG A 38 -2.07 -4.27 -14.99
N GLY A 39 -1.47 -4.66 -16.11
CA GLY A 39 -0.63 -3.76 -16.93
C GLY A 39 -1.43 -2.55 -17.42
N LEU A 40 -2.63 -2.76 -17.94
CA LEU A 40 -3.53 -1.69 -18.38
C LEU A 40 -3.90 -0.76 -17.20
N MET A 41 -4.24 -1.33 -16.05
CA MET A 41 -4.53 -0.56 -14.83
C MET A 41 -3.31 0.25 -14.34
N ASN A 42 -2.08 -0.26 -14.52
CA ASN A 42 -0.87 0.46 -14.11
C ASN A 42 -0.60 1.73 -14.91
N ILE A 43 -1.01 1.78 -16.18
CA ILE A 43 -0.82 2.94 -17.06
C ILE A 43 -2.09 3.76 -17.28
N TRP A 44 -3.19 3.36 -16.63
CA TRP A 44 -4.47 4.04 -16.76
C TRP A 44 -4.42 5.49 -16.25
N ILE A 45 -4.88 6.43 -17.08
CA ILE A 45 -5.00 7.84 -16.73
C ILE A 45 -6.31 8.06 -15.95
N PRO A 46 -6.27 8.63 -14.74
CA PRO A 46 -7.43 8.79 -13.90
C PRO A 46 -8.55 9.57 -14.57
N LYS A 47 -9.72 8.95 -14.64
CA LYS A 47 -10.98 9.55 -15.08
C LYS A 47 -12.15 8.84 -14.40
N ASP A 48 -13.34 9.41 -14.51
CA ASP A 48 -14.54 8.75 -14.00
C ASP A 48 -15.15 7.82 -15.06
N TYR A 49 -15.85 6.80 -14.60
CA TYR A 49 -16.62 5.87 -15.41
C TYR A 49 -18.06 5.83 -14.91
N ASP A 50 -18.93 5.16 -15.66
CA ASP A 50 -20.30 4.89 -15.23
C ASP A 50 -20.36 3.83 -14.10
N ASP A 51 -21.51 3.74 -13.46
CA ASP A 51 -21.75 2.82 -12.34
C ASP A 51 -21.58 1.35 -12.74
N GLU A 52 -21.82 0.99 -14.00
CA GLU A 52 -21.67 -0.38 -14.49
C GLU A 52 -20.20 -0.78 -14.51
N PHE A 53 -19.32 0.09 -15.01
CA PHE A 53 -17.89 -0.16 -15.02
C PHE A 53 -17.36 -0.33 -13.59
N TRP A 54 -17.67 0.63 -12.70
CA TRP A 54 -17.20 0.56 -11.31
C TRP A 54 -17.68 -0.72 -10.62
N LYS A 55 -18.94 -1.08 -10.82
CA LYS A 55 -19.49 -2.31 -10.24
C LYS A 55 -18.75 -3.57 -10.71
N ILE A 56 -18.53 -3.72 -12.02
CA ILE A 56 -17.84 -4.89 -12.57
C ILE A 56 -16.38 -4.94 -12.12
N HIS A 57 -15.72 -3.81 -12.13
CA HIS A 57 -14.33 -3.66 -11.67
C HIS A 57 -14.18 -4.06 -10.20
N ASP A 58 -15.05 -3.55 -9.33
CA ASP A 58 -14.97 -3.81 -7.90
C ASP A 58 -15.40 -5.24 -7.55
N ASP A 59 -16.43 -5.77 -8.19
CA ASP A 59 -16.84 -7.19 -8.06
C ASP A 59 -15.67 -8.13 -8.44
N TYR A 60 -14.97 -7.82 -9.54
CA TYR A 60 -13.83 -8.61 -10.01
C TYR A 60 -12.65 -8.57 -9.04
N LEU A 61 -12.20 -7.37 -8.63
CA LEU A 61 -11.04 -7.22 -7.77
C LEU A 61 -11.27 -7.70 -6.34
N SER A 62 -12.46 -7.48 -5.79
CA SER A 62 -12.84 -8.01 -4.47
C SER A 62 -12.78 -9.53 -4.44
N GLU A 63 -13.23 -10.20 -5.50
CA GLU A 63 -13.13 -11.66 -5.62
C GLU A 63 -11.68 -12.12 -5.81
N GLU A 64 -10.85 -11.43 -6.62
CA GLU A 64 -9.42 -11.75 -6.74
C GLU A 64 -8.70 -11.63 -5.38
N ASN A 65 -8.98 -10.59 -4.60
CA ASN A 65 -8.40 -10.40 -3.28
C ASN A 65 -8.89 -11.49 -2.30
N ARG A 66 -10.17 -11.86 -2.34
CA ARG A 66 -10.71 -12.96 -1.54
C ARG A 66 -10.04 -14.30 -1.88
N LEU A 67 -9.82 -14.58 -3.17
CA LEU A 67 -9.15 -15.80 -3.64
C LEU A 67 -7.66 -15.85 -3.30
N ALA A 68 -7.01 -14.69 -3.16
CA ALA A 68 -5.61 -14.60 -2.71
C ALA A 68 -5.44 -14.97 -1.23
N GLY A 69 -6.54 -15.02 -0.47
CA GLY A 69 -6.56 -15.29 0.96
C GLY A 69 -6.59 -14.01 1.80
N ILE A 70 -7.26 -14.10 2.95
CA ILE A 70 -7.39 -12.98 3.89
C ILE A 70 -6.82 -13.42 5.24
N VAL A 71 -5.94 -12.60 5.80
CA VAL A 71 -5.34 -12.79 7.13
C VAL A 71 -5.99 -11.80 8.09
N ASP A 72 -6.71 -12.29 9.09
CA ASP A 72 -7.30 -11.43 10.11
C ASP A 72 -6.22 -11.05 11.13
N VAL A 73 -5.99 -9.75 11.31
CA VAL A 73 -5.01 -9.22 12.26
C VAL A 73 -5.26 -9.71 13.70
N GLN A 74 -6.51 -10.00 14.05
CA GLN A 74 -6.86 -10.51 15.37
C GLN A 74 -6.31 -11.92 15.64
N SER A 75 -5.94 -12.66 14.60
CA SER A 75 -5.32 -14.00 14.72
C SER A 75 -3.81 -13.98 14.88
N LEU A 76 -3.18 -12.80 14.70
CA LEU A 76 -1.73 -12.67 14.76
C LEU A 76 -1.27 -12.46 16.21
N PRO A 77 -0.24 -13.19 16.66
CA PRO A 77 0.28 -13.04 18.02
C PRO A 77 1.04 -11.71 18.16
N PRO A 78 0.88 -11.01 19.30
CA PRO A 78 1.70 -9.85 19.60
C PRO A 78 3.13 -10.27 19.95
N ILE A 79 4.05 -9.30 19.97
CA ILE A 79 5.40 -9.49 20.47
C ILE A 79 5.40 -9.72 21.99
N LYS A 80 6.53 -10.26 22.49
CA LYS A 80 6.71 -10.42 23.94
C LYS A 80 6.83 -9.05 24.61
N GLY A 81 5.93 -8.77 25.55
CA GLY A 81 6.01 -7.58 26.40
C GLY A 81 5.21 -6.37 25.95
N ASP A 82 4.59 -6.37 24.76
CA ASP A 82 3.63 -5.35 24.34
C ASP A 82 2.53 -5.94 23.45
N ASP A 83 1.32 -6.04 23.96
CA ASP A 83 0.18 -6.63 23.28
C ASP A 83 -0.34 -5.77 22.11
N ARG A 84 0.15 -4.54 21.97
CA ARG A 84 -0.21 -3.62 20.87
C ARG A 84 0.64 -3.82 19.64
N ILE A 85 1.82 -4.43 19.76
CA ILE A 85 2.80 -4.55 18.68
C ILE A 85 2.83 -5.99 18.15
N ILE A 86 2.77 -6.12 16.83
CA ILE A 86 2.81 -7.40 16.11
C ILE A 86 3.93 -7.33 15.08
N LEU A 87 4.73 -8.37 14.96
CA LEU A 87 5.63 -8.57 13.82
C LEU A 87 5.02 -9.64 12.91
N TRP A 88 4.80 -9.29 11.65
CA TRP A 88 4.23 -10.23 10.68
C TRP A 88 4.92 -10.15 9.33
N GLN A 89 5.28 -11.33 8.79
CA GLN A 89 5.89 -11.46 7.46
C GLN A 89 4.85 -11.97 6.46
N GLY A 90 4.56 -11.17 5.45
CA GLY A 90 3.61 -11.55 4.41
C GLY A 90 3.17 -10.40 3.50
N ASP A 91 2.23 -10.70 2.62
CA ASP A 91 1.64 -9.72 1.71
C ASP A 91 0.62 -8.85 2.44
N MET A 92 1.00 -7.61 2.74
CA MET A 92 0.19 -6.62 3.45
C MET A 92 -1.22 -6.41 2.84
N THR A 93 -1.36 -6.62 1.55
CA THR A 93 -2.64 -6.46 0.85
C THR A 93 -3.66 -7.55 1.16
N THR A 94 -3.25 -8.59 1.90
CA THR A 94 -4.15 -9.65 2.38
C THR A 94 -4.67 -9.42 3.80
N LEU A 95 -4.16 -8.39 4.50
CA LEU A 95 -4.52 -8.11 5.88
C LEU A 95 -5.91 -7.51 6.01
N LYS A 96 -6.78 -8.19 6.76
CA LYS A 96 -8.01 -7.60 7.29
C LYS A 96 -7.67 -6.81 8.55
N ILE A 97 -7.53 -5.50 8.39
CA ILE A 97 -7.00 -4.55 9.37
C ILE A 97 -7.63 -3.17 9.15
N GLY A 98 -7.55 -2.28 10.15
CA GLY A 98 -8.09 -0.92 10.00
C GLY A 98 -7.38 -0.10 8.92
N ALA A 99 -6.04 -0.13 8.85
CA ALA A 99 -5.29 0.56 7.79
C ALA A 99 -4.00 -0.15 7.40
N ILE A 100 -3.58 0.02 6.14
CA ILE A 100 -2.24 -0.33 5.67
C ILE A 100 -1.50 0.92 5.21
N VAL A 101 -0.17 0.96 5.38
CA VAL A 101 0.66 2.07 4.90
C VAL A 101 1.22 1.77 3.52
N ASN A 102 0.95 2.66 2.57
CA ASN A 102 1.53 2.64 1.23
C ASN A 102 2.78 3.52 1.16
N PRO A 103 3.97 2.96 0.86
CA PRO A 103 5.19 3.73 0.62
C PRO A 103 5.12 4.35 -0.79
N ALA A 104 4.44 5.48 -0.91
CA ALA A 104 4.10 6.14 -2.15
C ALA A 104 5.25 6.98 -2.73
N ASN A 105 5.10 7.34 -4.00
CA ASN A 105 5.84 8.44 -4.61
C ASN A 105 5.12 9.79 -4.36
N SER A 106 5.78 10.90 -4.65
CA SER A 106 5.25 12.25 -4.39
C SER A 106 4.00 12.64 -5.21
N GLY A 107 3.66 11.87 -6.25
CA GLY A 107 2.42 12.03 -7.01
C GLY A 107 1.22 11.32 -6.38
N LEU A 108 1.43 10.40 -5.45
CA LEU A 108 0.45 9.55 -4.75
C LEU A 108 -0.44 8.67 -5.67
N THR A 109 -0.30 8.76 -6.98
CA THR A 109 -1.16 8.05 -7.95
C THR A 109 -0.67 6.64 -8.28
N GLY A 110 0.16 6.07 -7.44
CA GLY A 110 0.75 4.73 -7.61
C GLY A 110 1.95 4.70 -8.54
N CYS A 111 2.54 3.54 -8.66
CA CYS A 111 3.65 3.29 -9.58
C CYS A 111 3.11 3.03 -10.99
N TRP A 112 3.60 3.79 -11.97
CA TRP A 112 3.18 3.72 -13.38
C TRP A 112 3.96 2.67 -14.21
N GLN A 113 4.91 1.97 -13.60
CA GLN A 113 5.64 0.90 -14.30
C GLN A 113 4.76 -0.34 -14.42
N ILE A 114 4.59 -0.81 -15.65
CA ILE A 114 3.80 -2.01 -15.96
C ILE A 114 4.35 -3.21 -15.19
N LEU A 115 3.49 -3.90 -14.45
CA LEU A 115 3.77 -5.11 -13.67
C LEU A 115 4.93 -4.98 -12.66
N HIS A 116 5.27 -3.77 -12.24
CA HIS A 116 6.31 -3.58 -11.25
C HIS A 116 5.94 -4.24 -9.91
N SER A 117 6.94 -4.82 -9.23
CA SER A 117 6.75 -5.58 -7.98
C SER A 117 6.89 -4.75 -6.70
N CYS A 118 6.94 -3.42 -6.79
CA CYS A 118 6.99 -2.58 -5.58
C CYS A 118 5.64 -2.55 -4.86
N ALA A 119 5.67 -2.28 -3.56
CA ALA A 119 4.47 -2.22 -2.72
C ALA A 119 3.42 -1.25 -3.26
N ASP A 120 3.84 -0.05 -3.70
CA ASP A 120 2.96 0.98 -4.27
C ASP A 120 2.18 0.47 -5.50
N ASN A 121 2.86 -0.24 -6.44
CA ASN A 121 2.19 -0.83 -7.58
C ASN A 121 1.20 -1.93 -7.17
N ILE A 122 1.60 -2.81 -6.25
CA ILE A 122 0.77 -3.93 -5.81
C ILE A 122 -0.47 -3.43 -5.07
N ILE A 123 -0.31 -2.48 -4.15
CA ILE A 123 -1.43 -1.88 -3.40
C ILE A 123 -2.42 -1.23 -4.36
N HIS A 124 -1.96 -0.38 -5.28
CA HIS A 124 -2.83 0.26 -6.27
C HIS A 124 -3.50 -0.74 -7.22
N SER A 125 -2.78 -1.79 -7.65
CA SER A 125 -3.36 -2.84 -8.51
C SER A 125 -4.46 -3.63 -7.82
N LYS A 126 -4.31 -3.94 -6.53
CA LYS A 126 -5.29 -4.73 -5.76
C LYS A 126 -6.43 -3.88 -5.21
N ALA A 127 -6.16 -2.63 -4.82
CA ALA A 127 -7.20 -1.68 -4.47
C ALA A 127 -8.06 -1.28 -5.68
N GLY A 128 -7.45 -1.24 -6.87
CA GLY A 128 -8.11 -0.91 -8.11
C GLY A 128 -8.03 0.56 -8.50
N LEU A 129 -8.66 0.87 -9.64
CA LEU A 129 -8.62 2.20 -10.26
C LEU A 129 -9.22 3.29 -9.37
N GLY A 130 -10.19 2.94 -8.53
CA GLY A 130 -10.84 3.87 -7.58
C GLY A 130 -9.82 4.52 -6.62
N LEU A 131 -8.83 3.76 -6.13
CA LEU A 131 -7.77 4.31 -5.27
C LEU A 131 -6.92 5.35 -6.02
N ARG A 132 -6.50 5.03 -7.26
CA ARG A 132 -5.72 5.96 -8.10
C ARG A 132 -6.52 7.22 -8.43
N TYR A 133 -7.80 7.06 -8.79
CA TYR A 133 -8.70 8.18 -9.05
C TYR A 133 -8.84 9.10 -7.83
N LYS A 134 -9.06 8.52 -6.64
CA LYS A 134 -9.15 9.27 -5.38
C LYS A 134 -7.86 10.03 -5.07
N CYS A 135 -6.71 9.37 -5.20
CA CYS A 135 -5.41 10.01 -5.01
C CYS A 135 -5.20 11.17 -6.01
N ASN A 136 -5.55 10.96 -7.29
CA ASN A 136 -5.47 12.01 -8.30
C ASN A 136 -6.30 13.24 -7.91
N CYS A 137 -7.56 13.06 -7.51
CA CYS A 137 -8.42 14.15 -7.05
C CYS A 137 -7.82 14.90 -5.84
N ILE A 138 -7.18 14.19 -4.91
CA ILE A 138 -6.50 14.81 -3.77
C ILE A 138 -5.32 15.66 -4.26
N MET A 139 -4.49 15.12 -5.15
CA MET A 139 -3.30 15.80 -5.64
C MET A 139 -3.61 16.99 -6.56
N GLU A 140 -4.64 16.89 -7.41
CA GLU A 140 -5.14 18.03 -8.19
C GLU A 140 -5.61 19.17 -7.29
N LYS A 141 -6.37 18.86 -6.25
CA LYS A 141 -6.80 19.86 -5.25
C LYS A 141 -5.63 20.46 -4.48
N GLN A 142 -4.61 19.66 -4.17
CA GLN A 142 -3.39 20.11 -3.48
C GLN A 142 -2.53 21.03 -4.37
N GLY A 143 -2.42 20.72 -5.66
CA GLY A 143 -1.70 21.54 -6.65
C GLY A 143 -0.18 21.50 -6.58
N HIS A 144 0.40 20.61 -5.76
CA HIS A 144 1.85 20.40 -5.65
C HIS A 144 2.16 18.96 -5.20
N PRO A 145 3.37 18.43 -5.46
CA PRO A 145 3.77 17.11 -5.01
C PRO A 145 3.66 16.94 -3.50
N GLU A 146 3.35 15.72 -3.04
CA GLU A 146 3.31 15.41 -1.62
C GLU A 146 4.71 15.51 -0.99
N PRO A 147 4.87 16.29 0.10
CA PRO A 147 6.15 16.41 0.77
C PRO A 147 6.57 15.10 1.45
N THR A 148 7.88 14.83 1.45
CA THR A 148 8.46 13.72 2.23
C THR A 148 8.16 13.89 3.72
N GLY A 149 7.75 12.81 4.38
CA GLY A 149 7.48 12.81 5.82
C GLY A 149 6.04 13.12 6.20
N GLN A 150 5.17 13.43 5.24
CA GLN A 150 3.75 13.65 5.45
C GLN A 150 2.93 12.40 5.12
N ALA A 151 1.67 12.38 5.55
CA ALA A 151 0.76 11.29 5.26
C ALA A 151 -0.62 11.78 4.79
N LYS A 152 -1.30 10.95 3.98
CA LYS A 152 -2.68 11.13 3.57
C LYS A 152 -3.44 9.81 3.71
N ILE A 153 -4.72 9.89 4.03
CA ILE A 153 -5.59 8.72 4.19
C ILE A 153 -6.66 8.68 3.09
N THR A 154 -6.94 7.50 2.59
CA THR A 154 -8.00 7.21 1.61
C THR A 154 -8.76 5.95 2.01
N PRO A 155 -10.01 5.75 1.54
CA PRO A 155 -10.62 4.43 1.57
C PRO A 155 -9.74 3.40 0.85
N ALA A 156 -9.83 2.13 1.26
CA ALA A 156 -9.01 1.05 0.70
C ALA A 156 -9.63 0.36 -0.53
N TYR A 157 -10.86 0.73 -0.90
CA TYR A 157 -11.59 0.15 -2.03
C TYR A 157 -11.71 -1.38 -1.95
N ASN A 158 -11.06 -2.11 -2.86
CA ASN A 158 -11.20 -3.57 -2.96
C ASN A 158 -10.25 -4.37 -2.03
N LEU A 159 -9.41 -3.69 -1.24
CA LEU A 159 -8.56 -4.34 -0.26
C LEU A 159 -9.36 -4.77 0.98
N PRO A 160 -8.91 -5.80 1.72
CA PRO A 160 -9.60 -6.26 2.93
C PRO A 160 -9.45 -5.35 4.16
N CYS A 161 -8.66 -4.28 4.06
CA CYS A 161 -8.54 -3.23 5.08
C CYS A 161 -9.55 -2.09 4.85
N ASP A 162 -9.75 -1.21 5.85
CA ASP A 162 -10.67 -0.09 5.74
C ASP A 162 -10.04 1.12 5.02
N TYR A 163 -8.75 1.37 5.28
CA TYR A 163 -8.03 2.54 4.77
C TYR A 163 -6.66 2.18 4.20
N VAL A 164 -6.20 3.02 3.25
CA VAL A 164 -4.79 3.10 2.85
C VAL A 164 -4.24 4.46 3.29
N ILE A 165 -3.13 4.44 4.01
CA ILE A 165 -2.41 5.65 4.42
C ILE A 165 -1.16 5.75 3.55
N HIS A 166 -1.07 6.83 2.77
CA HIS A 166 0.01 7.08 1.83
C HIS A 166 1.05 8.00 2.45
N THR A 167 2.33 7.63 2.40
CA THR A 167 3.44 8.49 2.84
C THR A 167 4.59 8.43 1.86
N VAL A 168 5.30 9.54 1.70
CA VAL A 168 6.47 9.63 0.82
C VAL A 168 7.71 9.58 1.67
N GLY A 169 8.43 8.48 1.58
CA GLY A 169 9.68 8.28 2.30
C GLY A 169 10.87 9.04 1.69
N PRO A 170 11.95 9.26 2.45
CA PRO A 170 13.17 9.88 1.95
C PRO A 170 13.90 8.96 0.96
N ILE A 171 14.46 9.55 -0.11
CA ILE A 171 15.33 8.88 -1.08
C ILE A 171 16.78 9.11 -0.64
N VAL A 172 17.53 8.02 -0.40
CA VAL A 172 18.94 8.10 -0.01
C VAL A 172 19.81 7.94 -1.24
N GLN A 173 20.35 9.07 -1.73
CA GLN A 173 21.34 9.11 -2.80
C GLN A 173 22.68 9.51 -2.19
N GLY A 174 23.57 8.53 -1.99
CA GLY A 174 24.85 8.73 -1.31
C GLY A 174 24.82 8.43 0.20
N PRO A 175 25.63 9.08 1.04
CA PRO A 175 25.68 8.81 2.47
C PRO A 175 24.36 9.11 3.17
N LEU A 176 23.98 8.26 4.13
CA LEU A 176 22.85 8.53 5.00
C LEU A 176 23.12 9.78 5.85
N THR A 177 22.13 10.65 5.97
CA THR A 177 22.21 11.89 6.73
C THR A 177 21.17 11.94 7.84
N LYS A 178 21.39 12.76 8.87
CA LYS A 178 20.42 13.00 9.93
C LYS A 178 19.07 13.48 9.39
N LYS A 179 19.08 14.28 8.31
CA LYS A 179 17.84 14.72 7.65
C LYS A 179 17.03 13.57 7.06
N HIS A 180 17.67 12.56 6.48
CA HIS A 180 16.98 11.35 6.01
C HIS A 180 16.35 10.59 7.18
N GLU A 181 17.03 10.47 8.31
CA GLU A 181 16.51 9.80 9.51
C GLU A 181 15.31 10.55 10.11
N GLU A 182 15.40 11.87 10.24
CA GLU A 182 14.30 12.73 10.70
C GLU A 182 13.06 12.63 9.79
N LEU A 183 13.26 12.60 8.47
CA LEU A 183 12.17 12.47 7.51
C LEU A 183 11.54 11.07 7.56
N LEU A 184 12.33 10.02 7.79
CA LEU A 184 11.79 8.67 7.94
C LEU A 184 10.97 8.54 9.23
N ALA A 185 11.45 9.07 10.34
CA ALA A 185 10.69 9.14 11.60
C ALA A 185 9.38 9.92 11.42
N SER A 186 9.43 11.04 10.69
CA SER A 186 8.25 11.84 10.34
C SER A 186 7.21 11.04 9.54
N CYS A 187 7.64 10.16 8.60
CA CYS A 187 6.72 9.29 7.86
C CYS A 187 5.92 8.39 8.81
N TYR A 188 6.60 7.68 9.71
CA TYR A 188 5.94 6.79 10.67
C TYR A 188 5.01 7.57 11.60
N LYS A 189 5.49 8.67 12.16
CA LYS A 189 4.70 9.52 13.06
C LYS A 189 3.45 10.05 12.36
N SER A 190 3.58 10.62 11.16
CA SER A 190 2.44 11.17 10.40
C SER A 190 1.41 10.09 10.04
N CYS A 191 1.85 8.85 9.74
CA CYS A 191 0.94 7.73 9.51
C CYS A 191 0.16 7.35 10.77
N LEU A 192 0.80 7.34 11.93
CA LEU A 192 0.16 7.04 13.20
C LEU A 192 -0.81 8.15 13.62
N ASP A 193 -0.39 9.41 13.50
CA ASP A 193 -1.22 10.57 13.84
C ASP A 193 -2.51 10.58 13.00
N ILE A 194 -2.42 10.46 11.67
CA ILE A 194 -3.61 10.46 10.81
C ILE A 194 -4.49 9.23 11.02
N ALA A 195 -3.93 8.08 11.39
CA ALA A 195 -4.68 6.89 11.75
C ALA A 195 -5.49 7.13 13.03
N GLU A 196 -4.87 7.68 14.08
CA GLU A 196 -5.54 8.00 15.34
C GLU A 196 -6.63 9.06 15.16
N GLU A 197 -6.36 10.12 14.41
CA GLU A 197 -7.33 11.18 14.08
C GLU A 197 -8.57 10.64 13.36
N ASN A 198 -8.43 9.56 12.58
CA ASN A 198 -9.52 8.91 11.88
C ASN A 198 -10.11 7.70 12.63
N GLY A 199 -9.73 7.49 13.89
CA GLY A 199 -10.28 6.45 14.75
C GLY A 199 -9.89 5.02 14.35
N VAL A 200 -8.81 4.85 13.57
CA VAL A 200 -8.26 3.56 13.17
C VAL A 200 -7.78 2.80 14.41
N LYS A 201 -8.17 1.53 14.52
CA LYS A 201 -7.84 0.69 15.70
C LYS A 201 -6.65 -0.24 15.46
N SER A 202 -6.24 -0.40 14.21
CA SER A 202 -5.09 -1.23 13.86
C SER A 202 -4.48 -0.76 12.54
N ILE A 203 -3.15 -0.70 12.47
CA ILE A 203 -2.39 -0.24 11.29
C ILE A 203 -1.25 -1.20 10.97
N ALA A 204 -1.02 -1.48 9.69
CA ALA A 204 0.17 -2.19 9.24
C ALA A 204 1.16 -1.21 8.59
N LEU A 205 2.35 -1.16 9.16
CA LEU A 205 3.47 -0.33 8.72
C LEU A 205 4.44 -1.17 7.89
N CYS A 206 4.78 -0.72 6.69
CA CYS A 206 5.81 -1.36 5.86
C CYS A 206 7.21 -0.82 6.15
N CYS A 207 8.23 -1.46 5.57
CA CYS A 207 9.62 -1.01 5.61
C CYS A 207 9.82 0.21 4.68
N ILE A 208 9.40 1.40 5.11
CA ILE A 208 9.42 2.63 4.32
C ILE A 208 10.84 2.93 3.84
N SER A 209 10.99 3.29 2.57
CA SER A 209 12.24 3.67 1.89
C SER A 209 13.30 2.58 1.72
N THR A 210 13.13 1.34 2.21
CA THR A 210 14.17 0.29 2.15
C THR A 210 14.28 -0.44 0.81
N GLY A 211 13.38 -0.13 -0.13
CA GLY A 211 13.40 -0.67 -1.49
C GLY A 211 14.16 0.24 -2.45
N VAL A 212 13.45 0.76 -3.46
CA VAL A 212 14.01 1.63 -4.52
C VAL A 212 14.62 2.92 -3.97
N PHE A 213 14.20 3.38 -2.80
CA PHE A 213 14.73 4.60 -2.14
C PHE A 213 16.01 4.36 -1.33
N MET A 214 16.50 3.12 -1.27
CA MET A 214 17.83 2.73 -0.79
C MET A 214 18.19 3.15 0.65
N PHE A 215 17.21 3.34 1.52
CA PHE A 215 17.47 3.54 2.94
C PHE A 215 18.01 2.23 3.56
N PRO A 216 19.11 2.25 4.35
CA PRO A 216 19.67 1.03 4.96
C PRO A 216 18.66 0.33 5.87
N ASN A 217 18.36 -0.96 5.62
CA ASN A 217 17.31 -1.72 6.29
C ASN A 217 17.43 -1.72 7.82
N GLN A 218 18.65 -1.97 8.35
CA GLN A 218 18.89 -1.98 9.79
C GLN A 218 18.53 -0.63 10.43
N ARG A 219 19.04 0.47 9.86
CA ARG A 219 18.78 1.79 10.41
C ARG A 219 17.33 2.22 10.26
N ALA A 220 16.70 1.85 9.14
CA ALA A 220 15.28 2.12 8.92
C ALA A 220 14.40 1.41 9.98
N ALA A 221 14.69 0.16 10.28
CA ALA A 221 13.96 -0.61 11.28
C ALA A 221 14.15 -0.04 12.70
N GLU A 222 15.37 0.36 13.07
CA GLU A 222 15.64 1.04 14.35
C GLU A 222 14.78 2.30 14.51
N ILE A 223 14.75 3.16 13.48
CA ILE A 223 13.95 4.39 13.48
C ILE A 223 12.45 4.07 13.56
N ALA A 224 11.99 3.07 12.81
CA ALA A 224 10.59 2.66 12.83
C ALA A 224 10.15 2.19 14.22
N VAL A 225 10.92 1.29 14.84
CA VAL A 225 10.61 0.73 16.16
C VAL A 225 10.66 1.80 17.23
N GLU A 226 11.71 2.65 17.24
CA GLU A 226 11.86 3.75 18.17
C GLU A 226 10.69 4.75 18.05
N THR A 227 10.35 5.16 16.82
CA THR A 227 9.26 6.13 16.57
C THR A 227 7.92 5.57 17.03
N VAL A 228 7.61 4.31 16.72
CA VAL A 228 6.35 3.68 17.10
C VAL A 228 6.24 3.54 18.62
N LYS A 229 7.27 3.04 19.30
CA LYS A 229 7.27 2.89 20.76
C LYS A 229 7.11 4.24 21.47
N ASN A 230 7.88 5.25 21.06
CA ASN A 230 7.75 6.60 21.61
C ASN A 230 6.35 7.17 21.41
N TRP A 231 5.78 7.01 20.20
CA TRP A 231 4.44 7.48 19.89
C TRP A 231 3.36 6.80 20.77
N LEU A 232 3.45 5.48 20.97
CA LEU A 232 2.54 4.73 21.84
C LEU A 232 2.65 5.16 23.30
N ASP A 233 3.87 5.46 23.77
CA ASP A 233 4.12 5.89 25.14
C ASP A 233 3.64 7.34 25.36
N GLU A 234 3.85 8.24 24.39
CA GLU A 234 3.44 9.64 24.45
C GLU A 234 1.92 9.82 24.39
N THR A 235 1.24 9.03 23.54
CA THR A 235 -0.20 9.17 23.31
C THR A 235 -1.05 8.31 24.22
N GLY A 236 -0.49 7.22 24.75
CA GLY A 236 -1.26 6.20 25.48
C GLY A 236 -2.25 5.45 24.60
N SER A 237 -2.07 5.45 23.29
CA SER A 237 -2.96 4.80 22.32
C SER A 237 -2.96 3.27 22.48
N GLU A 238 -4.15 2.69 22.37
CA GLU A 238 -4.39 1.23 22.35
C GLU A 238 -4.40 0.67 20.91
N MET A 239 -3.98 1.47 19.92
CA MET A 239 -3.92 1.04 18.52
C MET A 239 -2.98 -0.14 18.35
N LYS A 240 -3.44 -1.19 17.68
CA LYS A 240 -2.59 -2.32 17.31
C LYS A 240 -1.73 -1.97 16.09
N ILE A 241 -0.43 -2.16 16.23
CA ILE A 241 0.55 -1.81 15.20
C ILE A 241 1.25 -3.07 14.70
N VAL A 242 1.09 -3.35 13.42
CA VAL A 242 1.76 -4.47 12.75
C VAL A 242 2.98 -3.92 12.01
N PHE A 243 4.18 -4.31 12.44
CA PHE A 243 5.35 -4.20 11.58
C PHE A 243 5.27 -5.28 10.52
N ASN A 244 4.83 -4.90 9.33
CA ASN A 244 4.73 -5.80 8.20
C ASN A 244 6.05 -5.80 7.43
N VAL A 245 6.67 -6.94 7.35
CA VAL A 245 7.88 -7.20 6.59
C VAL A 245 7.61 -8.20 5.47
N PHE A 246 8.38 -8.13 4.39
CA PHE A 246 8.22 -9.04 3.27
C PHE A 246 9.46 -9.93 3.07
N LYS A 247 10.67 -9.37 3.22
CA LYS A 247 11.93 -10.07 3.03
C LYS A 247 12.43 -10.67 4.35
N ASP A 248 13.12 -11.82 4.27
CA ASP A 248 13.69 -12.48 5.42
C ASP A 248 14.68 -11.59 6.19
N ILE A 249 15.50 -10.81 5.48
CA ILE A 249 16.44 -9.88 6.11
C ILE A 249 15.72 -8.83 6.98
N ASP A 250 14.56 -8.32 6.52
CA ASP A 250 13.79 -7.37 7.31
C ASP A 250 13.18 -8.07 8.54
N PHE A 251 12.66 -9.30 8.36
CA PHE A 251 12.13 -10.09 9.47
C PHE A 251 13.19 -10.32 10.55
N GLU A 252 14.39 -10.75 10.19
CA GLU A 252 15.49 -10.99 11.14
C GLU A 252 15.89 -9.73 11.90
N ILE A 253 15.88 -8.57 11.24
CA ILE A 253 16.20 -7.28 11.87
C ILE A 253 15.11 -6.91 12.88
N TYR A 254 13.84 -6.93 12.48
CA TYR A 254 12.73 -6.56 13.36
C TYR A 254 12.56 -7.55 14.51
N GLU A 255 12.78 -8.85 14.28
CA GLU A 255 12.72 -9.86 15.34
C GLU A 255 13.73 -9.56 16.46
N LYS A 256 14.97 -9.20 16.10
CA LYS A 256 16.00 -8.81 17.08
C LYS A 256 15.65 -7.51 17.83
N LEU A 257 15.03 -6.54 17.16
CA LEU A 257 14.69 -5.24 17.77
C LEU A 257 13.46 -5.32 18.69
N LEU A 258 12.56 -6.26 18.42
CA LEU A 258 11.28 -6.36 19.11
C LEU A 258 11.26 -7.45 20.19
N ASN A 259 11.99 -8.55 20.01
CA ASN A 259 11.97 -9.73 20.90
C ASN A 259 13.35 -10.07 21.50
N GLY A 260 14.43 -9.32 21.12
CA GLY A 260 15.81 -9.54 21.54
C GLY A 260 16.20 -8.99 22.92
#